data_22bad409d5602254f0f40ff2182cd405
#
_entry.id   22bad409d5602254f0f40ff2182cd405
#
_cell.length_a   1.000
_cell.length_b   1.000
_cell.length_c   1.000
_cell.angle_alpha   90.00
_cell.angle_beta   90.00
_cell.angle_gamma   90.00
#
_symmetry.space_group_name_H-M   'P 1'
#
loop_
_entity.id
_entity.type
_entity.pdbx_description
1 polymer ?
#
loop_
_entity_poly.entity_id
_entity_poly.type
_entity_poly.pdbx_seq_one_letter_code
_entity_poly.pdbx_strand_id
1 'polypeptide(L)'
;MKQLTLFIILSFLLSSSLYAQSPASTLIQGNYKKWQTLKFIFEGPQCSETAFKPNPFLDYRFEVTFTKGNKNYKVPGFFAADGESAETGAVSGNKWQVNFVPDEAGTWSYLVSFRTGHDISISDQADEGIKVAPNGTTGTFTVASTDQSAPGFLSKGRVEYVGERYLKFRESGIYFLKGGADSPENFLAYTGFDQTNRYGTKAIFREGEANPKESCHNYEAHVKDWNEGDPTWQGTKGKGIIGALNYLASQGVNSQYMLTMNIMGDGKDVWPYSDYNERTRFDCSKLDQWEIVFNHMERRGIMMHLVLQETENECLLDGGKTDVQRKLYLRELVARFGHHLGITWNLGEENGPADWTPVGQTDQMRKDMANYLKTINPYPNFVVVHTHSDEQHQDTVLNPQLEFENLEGPSMQIGKVEDINKRITHFITESAKTKKPWVVMLDELGPAHKGVMPDEFDQQHDTVRHHALWGSLMGGAGGVEWYFGYRYPHNDLMCEDFRSRELWWKQTKIALDFFRSNLPFARMTAANELVSQADAYCLAKAGEVYAVYLPKAVTAEITLPVGKFSVKWFNPRTGGKLQDGILKTLNGGGKVSMGTQPVSDGKDWVVLIKKQ
;
A
#
# COMPACT_ATOMS: atom_id res chain seq x y z
N MET A 1 93.97 -33.52 18.49
CA MET A 1 93.27 -32.43 17.81
C MET A 1 91.86 -32.92 17.53
N LYS A 2 90.90 -32.49 18.33
CA LYS A 2 89.45 -32.78 18.14
C LYS A 2 88.77 -31.43 17.80
N GLN A 3 88.20 -31.34 16.60
CA GLN A 3 87.38 -30.17 16.18
C GLN A 3 86.01 -30.30 16.81
N LEU A 4 85.54 -29.25 17.46
CA LEU A 4 84.26 -29.10 18.05
C LEU A 4 83.38 -28.29 17.06
N THR A 5 82.36 -28.92 16.47
CA THR A 5 81.41 -28.31 15.54
C THR A 5 80.24 -27.78 16.34
N LEU A 6 80.07 -26.46 16.35
CA LEU A 6 78.99 -25.74 17.03
C LEU A 6 77.76 -25.68 16.10
N PHE A 7 76.63 -26.26 16.49
CA PHE A 7 75.34 -26.14 15.81
C PHE A 7 74.59 -24.96 16.40
N ILE A 8 74.39 -23.92 15.60
CA ILE A 8 73.49 -22.79 15.94
C ILE A 8 72.10 -23.13 15.43
N ILE A 9 71.16 -23.37 16.36
CA ILE A 9 69.72 -23.52 16.06
C ILE A 9 69.12 -22.12 16.01
N LEU A 10 68.73 -21.67 14.81
CA LEU A 10 68.02 -20.43 14.58
C LEU A 10 66.51 -20.67 14.74
N SER A 11 65.95 -20.25 15.89
CA SER A 11 64.49 -20.32 16.14
C SER A 11 63.83 -19.16 15.41
N PHE A 12 63.10 -19.46 14.33
CA PHE A 12 62.18 -18.52 13.71
C PHE A 12 60.89 -18.41 14.56
N LEU A 13 60.77 -17.33 15.32
CA LEU A 13 59.52 -16.90 15.92
C LEU A 13 58.62 -16.30 14.82
N LEU A 14 57.64 -17.08 14.31
CA LEU A 14 56.54 -16.57 13.53
C LEU A 14 55.64 -15.74 14.47
N SER A 15 55.81 -14.42 14.52
CA SER A 15 54.85 -13.50 15.09
C SER A 15 53.64 -13.40 14.12
N SER A 16 52.60 -14.16 14.37
CA SER A 16 51.29 -13.94 13.77
C SER A 16 50.73 -12.59 14.31
N SER A 17 50.90 -11.53 13.54
CA SER A 17 50.20 -10.26 13.78
C SER A 17 48.71 -10.55 13.56
N LEU A 18 47.97 -10.70 14.65
CA LEU A 18 46.51 -10.51 14.65
C LEU A 18 46.25 -9.04 14.24
N TYR A 19 45.93 -8.85 12.98
CA TYR A 19 45.29 -7.60 12.57
C TYR A 19 43.95 -7.53 13.28
N ALA A 20 43.85 -6.76 14.37
CA ALA A 20 42.57 -6.34 14.90
C ALA A 20 41.90 -5.53 13.78
N GLN A 21 40.90 -6.12 13.13
CA GLN A 21 40.02 -5.37 12.25
C GLN A 21 39.45 -4.22 13.06
N SER A 22 39.70 -2.98 12.60
CA SER A 22 38.98 -1.82 13.12
C SER A 22 37.48 -2.13 13.10
N PRO A 23 36.73 -1.77 14.15
CA PRO A 23 35.30 -2.00 14.12
C PRO A 23 34.71 -1.37 12.87
N ALA A 24 33.99 -2.14 12.07
CA ALA A 24 33.34 -1.66 10.86
C ALA A 24 32.51 -0.42 11.21
N SER A 25 32.78 0.70 10.54
CA SER A 25 32.06 1.93 10.81
C SER A 25 30.61 1.78 10.37
N THR A 26 29.68 1.91 11.31
CA THR A 26 28.24 2.00 11.00
C THR A 26 27.92 3.46 10.71
N LEU A 27 27.42 3.76 9.52
CA LEU A 27 26.86 5.06 9.20
C LEU A 27 25.33 5.00 9.44
N ILE A 28 24.82 5.90 10.28
CA ILE A 28 23.38 6.03 10.52
C ILE A 28 22.92 7.39 10.00
N GLN A 29 22.04 7.37 9.02
CA GLN A 29 21.45 8.56 8.41
C GLN A 29 19.97 8.70 8.80
N GLY A 30 19.47 9.93 8.88
CA GLY A 30 18.07 10.24 9.17
C GLY A 30 17.88 11.04 10.44
N ASN A 31 16.63 11.33 10.77
CA ASN A 31 16.26 12.08 11.96
C ASN A 31 15.94 11.10 13.10
N TYR A 32 16.61 11.21 14.21
CA TYR A 32 16.42 10.35 15.38
C TYR A 32 15.13 10.69 16.14
N LYS A 33 13.98 10.57 15.47
CA LYS A 33 12.64 10.80 16.03
C LYS A 33 11.74 9.60 15.76
N LYS A 34 10.75 9.39 16.61
CA LYS A 34 9.70 8.39 16.35
C LYS A 34 9.08 8.60 14.97
N TRP A 35 8.76 7.49 14.30
CA TRP A 35 8.10 7.45 12.99
C TRP A 35 8.92 8.06 11.84
N GLN A 36 10.21 8.26 12.04
CA GLN A 36 11.12 8.69 10.97
C GLN A 36 12.15 7.62 10.69
N THR A 37 12.38 7.36 9.41
CA THR A 37 13.28 6.31 8.96
C THR A 37 14.72 6.64 9.33
N LEU A 38 15.41 5.66 9.90
CA LEU A 38 16.86 5.64 10.11
C LEU A 38 17.46 4.60 9.17
N LYS A 39 18.37 5.03 8.30
CA LYS A 39 19.13 4.17 7.40
C LYS A 39 20.43 3.77 8.07
N PHE A 40 20.62 2.48 8.30
CA PHE A 40 21.85 1.91 8.85
C PHE A 40 22.64 1.30 7.69
N ILE A 41 23.81 1.86 7.40
CA ILE A 41 24.68 1.47 6.30
C ILE A 41 25.96 0.86 6.86
N PHE A 42 26.28 -0.33 6.39
CA PHE A 42 27.44 -1.12 6.83
C PHE A 42 28.32 -1.45 5.64
N GLU A 43 29.63 -1.57 5.89
CA GLU A 43 30.55 -2.18 4.95
C GLU A 43 30.56 -3.71 5.13
N GLY A 44 30.34 -4.40 4.04
CA GLY A 44 30.30 -5.86 4.00
C GLY A 44 31.07 -6.42 2.80
N PRO A 45 30.76 -7.65 2.37
CA PRO A 45 31.35 -8.24 1.18
C PRO A 45 31.13 -7.39 -0.07
N GLN A 46 32.17 -7.27 -0.88
CA GLN A 46 32.08 -6.67 -2.21
C GLN A 46 31.28 -7.57 -3.12
N CYS A 47 30.21 -7.04 -3.72
CA CYS A 47 29.31 -7.78 -4.60
C CYS A 47 28.90 -6.96 -5.84
N SER A 48 28.25 -7.63 -6.78
CA SER A 48 27.55 -6.99 -7.91
C SER A 48 26.13 -7.57 -7.99
N GLU A 49 25.15 -6.73 -8.31
CA GLU A 49 23.76 -7.17 -8.51
C GLU A 49 23.63 -8.18 -9.66
N THR A 50 24.60 -8.19 -10.61
CA THR A 50 24.63 -9.14 -11.72
C THR A 50 25.38 -10.43 -11.41
N ALA A 51 25.97 -10.57 -10.20
CA ALA A 51 26.74 -11.75 -9.83
C ALA A 51 25.82 -12.98 -9.61
N PHE A 52 26.21 -14.11 -10.19
CA PHE A 52 25.51 -15.37 -10.00
C PHE A 52 25.97 -16.12 -8.76
N LYS A 53 27.28 -16.00 -8.42
CA LYS A 53 27.88 -16.76 -7.33
C LYS A 53 29.10 -16.02 -6.73
N PRO A 54 29.03 -15.54 -5.50
CA PRO A 54 27.81 -15.51 -4.70
C PRO A 54 26.79 -14.48 -5.22
N ASN A 55 25.52 -14.85 -5.23
CA ASN A 55 24.41 -13.94 -5.51
C ASN A 55 24.15 -13.08 -4.26
N PRO A 56 24.27 -11.72 -4.32
CA PRO A 56 24.14 -10.89 -3.13
C PRO A 56 22.75 -10.95 -2.48
N PHE A 57 21.72 -11.27 -3.23
CA PHE A 57 20.34 -11.33 -2.73
C PHE A 57 19.98 -12.69 -2.14
N LEU A 58 20.58 -13.77 -2.63
CA LEU A 58 20.25 -15.15 -2.28
C LEU A 58 21.27 -15.79 -1.32
N ASP A 59 22.58 -15.56 -1.57
CA ASP A 59 23.68 -16.24 -0.85
C ASP A 59 24.17 -15.47 0.38
N TYR A 60 23.48 -14.37 0.75
CA TYR A 60 23.76 -13.59 1.95
C TYR A 60 22.49 -13.33 2.73
N ARG A 61 22.52 -13.56 4.05
CA ARG A 61 21.46 -13.17 4.98
C ARG A 61 21.98 -12.08 5.89
N PHE A 62 21.55 -10.85 5.60
CA PHE A 62 21.85 -9.66 6.37
C PHE A 62 20.61 -9.21 7.15
N GLU A 63 20.72 -9.07 8.46
CA GLU A 63 19.63 -8.71 9.36
C GLU A 63 20.17 -7.88 10.52
N VAL A 64 19.37 -6.96 11.04
CA VAL A 64 19.69 -6.20 12.24
C VAL A 64 18.54 -6.34 13.23
N THR A 65 18.87 -6.76 14.45
CA THR A 65 17.91 -6.78 15.56
C THR A 65 18.00 -5.50 16.35
N PHE A 66 16.92 -4.73 16.38
CA PHE A 66 16.76 -3.52 17.18
C PHE A 66 15.99 -3.82 18.45
N THR A 67 16.54 -3.42 19.60
CA THR A 67 15.97 -3.75 20.91
C THR A 67 15.75 -2.51 21.75
N LYS A 68 14.59 -2.42 22.40
CA LYS A 68 14.27 -1.43 23.44
C LYS A 68 13.37 -2.04 24.50
N GLY A 69 13.89 -2.23 25.72
CA GLY A 69 13.16 -2.96 26.75
C GLY A 69 12.80 -4.38 26.30
N ASN A 70 11.52 -4.70 26.26
CA ASN A 70 11.00 -6.00 25.81
C ASN A 70 10.66 -6.06 24.31
N LYS A 71 10.84 -4.95 23.60
CA LYS A 71 10.59 -4.91 22.15
C LYS A 71 11.83 -5.34 21.38
N ASN A 72 11.59 -6.17 20.38
CA ASN A 72 12.61 -6.63 19.43
C ASN A 72 12.06 -6.54 18.02
N TYR A 73 12.77 -5.87 17.13
CA TYR A 73 12.51 -5.83 15.70
C TYR A 73 13.69 -6.48 14.97
N LYS A 74 13.48 -7.65 14.39
CA LYS A 74 14.45 -8.32 13.52
C LYS A 74 14.18 -7.85 12.09
N VAL A 75 14.91 -6.84 11.64
CA VAL A 75 14.70 -6.18 10.37
C VAL A 75 15.61 -6.77 9.31
N PRO A 76 15.06 -7.31 8.20
CA PRO A 76 15.87 -7.78 7.10
C PRO A 76 16.59 -6.61 6.42
N GLY A 77 17.86 -6.84 6.07
CA GLY A 77 18.65 -5.90 5.29
C GLY A 77 18.87 -6.38 3.87
N PHE A 78 19.43 -5.52 3.03
CA PHE A 78 19.60 -5.74 1.61
C PHE A 78 20.97 -5.26 1.11
N PHE A 79 21.37 -5.73 -0.06
CA PHE A 79 22.53 -5.26 -0.79
C PHE A 79 22.23 -3.90 -1.42
N ALA A 80 23.04 -2.89 -1.14
CA ALA A 80 22.84 -1.50 -1.55
C ALA A 80 23.96 -0.98 -2.48
N ALA A 81 24.67 -1.86 -3.18
CA ALA A 81 25.78 -1.54 -4.07
C ALA A 81 26.78 -0.54 -3.44
N ASP A 82 26.83 0.70 -3.91
CA ASP A 82 27.67 1.76 -3.34
C ASP A 82 27.01 2.58 -2.22
N GLY A 83 25.72 2.34 -1.95
CA GLY A 83 24.88 3.03 -0.96
C GLY A 83 24.18 4.29 -1.46
N GLU A 84 24.43 4.70 -2.70
CA GLU A 84 23.86 5.87 -3.37
C GLU A 84 23.37 5.54 -4.79
N SER A 85 22.92 4.28 -5.00
CA SER A 85 22.64 3.73 -6.32
C SER A 85 21.56 4.52 -7.09
N ALA A 86 20.60 5.14 -6.40
CA ALA A 86 19.60 5.99 -7.04
C ALA A 86 20.23 7.14 -7.85
N GLU A 87 21.35 7.70 -7.36
CA GLU A 87 22.06 8.82 -7.98
C GLU A 87 23.14 8.36 -8.94
N THR A 88 23.88 7.30 -8.58
CA THR A 88 25.08 6.87 -9.29
C THR A 88 24.80 5.85 -10.39
N GLY A 89 23.67 5.13 -10.31
CA GLY A 89 23.40 3.97 -11.15
C GLY A 89 24.34 2.79 -10.86
N ALA A 90 24.96 2.74 -9.66
CA ALA A 90 25.92 1.71 -9.32
C ALA A 90 25.29 0.32 -9.23
N VAL A 91 25.87 -0.64 -9.95
CA VAL A 91 25.47 -2.06 -9.97
C VAL A 91 26.34 -2.93 -9.05
N SER A 92 27.36 -2.33 -8.39
CA SER A 92 28.30 -3.07 -7.54
C SER A 92 28.83 -2.19 -6.42
N GLY A 93 29.26 -2.83 -5.34
CA GLY A 93 29.82 -2.14 -4.18
C GLY A 93 29.92 -3.06 -2.97
N ASN A 94 30.17 -2.46 -1.81
CA ASN A 94 30.29 -3.17 -0.54
C ASN A 94 29.34 -2.66 0.53
N LYS A 95 28.28 -1.91 0.14
CA LYS A 95 27.33 -1.36 1.12
C LYS A 95 26.14 -2.30 1.28
N TRP A 96 25.76 -2.46 2.55
CA TRP A 96 24.62 -3.24 3.01
C TRP A 96 23.79 -2.38 3.92
N GLN A 97 22.48 -2.32 3.69
CA GLN A 97 21.59 -1.34 4.34
C GLN A 97 20.42 -2.01 5.05
N VAL A 98 20.01 -1.39 6.15
CA VAL A 98 18.76 -1.70 6.86
C VAL A 98 18.02 -0.39 7.11
N ASN A 99 16.73 -0.36 6.80
CA ASN A 99 15.84 0.75 7.09
C ASN A 99 15.03 0.42 8.35
N PHE A 100 15.15 1.25 9.38
CA PHE A 100 14.43 1.07 10.63
C PHE A 100 13.60 2.29 11.00
N VAL A 101 12.35 2.07 11.39
CA VAL A 101 11.46 3.12 11.92
C VAL A 101 11.13 2.82 13.37
N PRO A 102 11.70 3.60 14.31
CA PRO A 102 11.41 3.44 15.72
C PRO A 102 10.01 3.94 16.07
N ASP A 103 9.25 3.14 16.82
CA ASP A 103 7.91 3.47 17.31
C ASP A 103 7.89 3.97 18.75
N GLU A 104 9.04 4.06 19.40
CA GLU A 104 9.18 4.56 20.78
C GLU A 104 10.38 5.50 20.91
N ALA A 105 10.22 6.54 21.72
CA ALA A 105 11.31 7.42 22.14
C ALA A 105 12.20 6.77 23.22
N GLY A 106 13.46 7.15 23.26
CA GLY A 106 14.45 6.66 24.21
C GLY A 106 15.60 5.91 23.53
N THR A 107 16.43 5.25 24.32
CA THR A 107 17.63 4.56 23.84
C THR A 107 17.28 3.17 23.30
N TRP A 108 17.69 2.91 22.08
CA TRP A 108 17.64 1.63 21.38
C TRP A 108 19.05 1.06 21.26
N SER A 109 19.15 -0.26 21.27
CA SER A 109 20.37 -0.99 20.87
C SER A 109 20.14 -1.75 19.58
N TYR A 110 21.23 -2.07 18.88
CA TYR A 110 21.18 -2.93 17.71
C TYR A 110 22.27 -4.00 17.73
N LEU A 111 21.98 -5.13 17.07
CA LEU A 111 22.90 -6.24 16.86
C LEU A 111 22.79 -6.70 15.42
N VAL A 112 23.92 -6.76 14.73
CA VAL A 112 24.03 -7.24 13.34
C VAL A 112 24.21 -8.73 13.29
N SER A 113 23.41 -9.40 12.46
CA SER A 113 23.59 -10.79 12.01
C SER A 113 23.88 -10.78 10.52
N PHE A 114 25.06 -11.25 10.12
CA PHE A 114 25.42 -11.33 8.72
C PHE A 114 26.08 -12.66 8.41
N ARG A 115 25.45 -13.43 7.51
CA ARG A 115 25.90 -14.78 7.17
C ARG A 115 25.89 -14.99 5.66
N THR A 116 26.74 -15.89 5.17
CA THR A 116 26.80 -16.34 3.78
C THR A 116 26.67 -17.86 3.69
N GLY A 117 26.06 -18.31 2.64
CA GLY A 117 25.80 -19.73 2.33
C GLY A 117 24.88 -19.86 1.14
N HIS A 118 24.69 -21.06 0.62
CA HIS A 118 23.77 -21.31 -0.49
C HIS A 118 22.34 -21.04 -0.04
N ASP A 119 21.61 -20.19 -0.76
CA ASP A 119 20.20 -19.82 -0.53
C ASP A 119 19.90 -19.36 0.90
N ILE A 120 20.91 -18.86 1.61
CA ILE A 120 20.80 -18.56 3.05
C ILE A 120 19.84 -17.43 3.36
N SER A 121 19.60 -16.51 2.42
CA SER A 121 18.71 -15.37 2.64
C SER A 121 17.27 -15.79 2.96
N ILE A 122 16.85 -16.93 2.42
CA ILE A 122 15.50 -17.49 2.57
C ILE A 122 15.42 -18.67 3.53
N SER A 123 16.54 -19.03 4.18
CA SER A 123 16.57 -20.11 5.17
C SER A 123 15.89 -19.72 6.46
N ASP A 124 15.05 -20.62 6.99
CA ASP A 124 14.38 -20.48 8.28
C ASP A 124 15.29 -20.83 9.48
N GLN A 125 16.51 -21.34 9.20
CA GLN A 125 17.46 -21.76 10.24
C GLN A 125 18.39 -20.61 10.64
N ALA A 126 18.19 -20.07 11.84
CA ALA A 126 18.90 -18.88 12.31
C ALA A 126 20.43 -19.02 12.30
N ASP A 127 20.95 -20.21 12.62
CA ASP A 127 22.39 -20.44 12.76
C ASP A 127 23.08 -21.02 11.52
N GLU A 128 22.33 -21.18 10.42
CA GLU A 128 22.87 -21.68 9.16
C GLU A 128 23.84 -20.66 8.52
N GLY A 129 24.83 -21.20 7.78
CA GLY A 129 25.82 -20.44 7.03
C GLY A 129 27.00 -19.92 7.86
N ILE A 130 27.95 -19.32 7.17
CA ILE A 130 29.21 -18.80 7.72
C ILE A 130 29.05 -17.32 8.06
N LYS A 131 29.47 -16.90 9.24
CA LYS A 131 29.50 -15.50 9.66
C LYS A 131 30.51 -14.72 8.83
N VAL A 132 30.09 -13.55 8.33
CA VAL A 132 30.94 -12.62 7.59
C VAL A 132 30.86 -11.20 8.21
N ALA A 133 31.89 -10.40 8.06
CA ALA A 133 31.86 -9.02 8.54
C ALA A 133 30.73 -8.24 7.85
N PRO A 134 29.99 -7.40 8.60
CA PRO A 134 30.16 -6.97 9.99
C PRO A 134 29.35 -7.77 11.04
N ASN A 135 29.20 -9.07 10.91
CA ASN A 135 28.46 -9.90 11.88
C ASN A 135 28.92 -9.64 13.32
N GLY A 136 27.98 -9.49 14.25
CA GLY A 136 28.24 -9.25 15.66
C GLY A 136 28.48 -7.78 16.03
N THR A 137 28.44 -6.86 15.06
CA THR A 137 28.51 -5.42 15.35
C THR A 137 27.31 -5.00 16.18
N THR A 138 27.54 -4.23 17.24
CA THR A 138 26.52 -3.68 18.13
C THR A 138 26.68 -2.17 18.28
N GLY A 139 25.62 -1.51 18.68
CA GLY A 139 25.65 -0.10 19.03
C GLY A 139 24.36 0.35 19.67
N THR A 140 24.32 1.61 20.06
CA THR A 140 23.15 2.27 20.63
C THR A 140 22.91 3.63 19.99
N PHE A 141 21.63 4.03 19.98
CA PHE A 141 21.23 5.36 19.52
C PHE A 141 19.98 5.82 20.31
N THR A 142 19.76 7.12 20.37
CA THR A 142 18.63 7.68 21.13
C THR A 142 17.65 8.36 20.22
N VAL A 143 16.39 8.00 20.36
CA VAL A 143 15.24 8.48 19.56
C VAL A 143 14.45 9.48 20.38
N ALA A 144 14.18 10.65 19.82
CA ALA A 144 13.31 11.67 20.40
C ALA A 144 11.83 11.36 20.15
N SER A 145 10.95 12.07 20.82
CA SER A 145 9.50 12.00 20.63
C SER A 145 9.08 12.35 19.20
N THR A 146 7.85 12.00 18.86
CA THR A 146 7.23 12.33 17.55
C THR A 146 7.28 13.83 17.29
N ASP A 147 7.68 14.18 16.09
CA ASP A 147 7.56 15.54 15.60
C ASP A 147 6.12 15.79 15.13
N GLN A 148 5.34 16.48 15.95
CA GLN A 148 3.94 16.78 15.65
C GLN A 148 3.76 17.73 14.45
N SER A 149 4.82 18.43 14.03
CA SER A 149 4.83 19.29 12.84
C SER A 149 5.29 18.58 11.58
N ALA A 150 5.75 17.32 11.68
CA ALA A 150 6.20 16.55 10.54
C ALA A 150 5.04 16.29 9.56
N PRO A 151 5.31 16.30 8.24
CA PRO A 151 4.27 16.16 7.24
C PRO A 151 3.74 14.72 7.11
N GLY A 152 2.55 14.59 6.54
CA GLY A 152 1.96 13.32 6.14
C GLY A 152 1.74 12.33 7.27
N PHE A 153 2.30 11.15 7.15
CA PHE A 153 2.19 10.08 8.16
C PHE A 153 3.20 10.24 9.31
N LEU A 154 4.27 10.98 9.12
CA LEU A 154 5.36 11.13 10.10
C LEU A 154 4.91 11.70 11.45
N SER A 155 3.88 12.55 11.49
CA SER A 155 3.28 13.06 12.73
C SER A 155 2.17 12.19 13.29
N LYS A 156 1.59 11.29 12.48
CA LYS A 156 0.42 10.47 12.83
C LYS A 156 0.80 9.03 13.22
N GLY A 157 1.99 8.61 12.82
CA GLY A 157 2.48 7.23 13.01
C GLY A 157 1.98 6.27 11.95
N ARG A 158 2.31 5.00 12.12
CA ARG A 158 1.96 3.92 11.20
C ARG A 158 0.45 3.74 11.11
N VAL A 159 -0.04 3.47 9.90
CA VAL A 159 -1.40 3.01 9.65
C VAL A 159 -1.42 1.50 9.87
N GLU A 160 -2.23 1.03 10.81
CA GLU A 160 -2.24 -0.36 11.24
C GLU A 160 -3.66 -0.93 11.27
N TYR A 161 -3.78 -2.23 11.02
CA TYR A 161 -4.95 -3.00 11.40
C TYR A 161 -4.95 -3.21 12.91
N VAL A 162 -6.05 -2.88 13.57
CA VAL A 162 -6.19 -2.90 15.03
C VAL A 162 -7.26 -3.87 15.54
N GLY A 163 -7.67 -4.84 14.71
CA GLY A 163 -8.76 -5.76 15.03
C GLY A 163 -10.15 -5.11 14.90
N GLU A 164 -10.25 -4.02 14.15
CA GLU A 164 -11.48 -3.27 13.89
C GLU A 164 -11.73 -3.16 12.39
N ARG A 165 -12.92 -2.70 11.99
CA ARG A 165 -13.31 -2.55 10.58
C ARG A 165 -12.66 -1.38 9.84
N TYR A 166 -11.81 -0.62 10.49
CA TYR A 166 -11.08 0.51 9.93
C TYR A 166 -9.65 0.49 10.41
N LEU A 167 -8.74 0.85 9.52
CA LEU A 167 -7.35 1.09 9.88
C LEU A 167 -7.23 2.32 10.79
N LYS A 168 -6.16 2.38 11.56
CA LYS A 168 -5.93 3.45 12.53
C LYS A 168 -4.47 3.89 12.53
N PHE A 169 -4.24 5.18 12.65
CA PHE A 169 -2.91 5.72 12.91
C PHE A 169 -2.46 5.42 14.35
N ARG A 170 -1.30 4.81 14.49
CA ARG A 170 -0.79 4.34 15.79
C ARG A 170 -0.50 5.48 16.77
N GLU A 171 0.04 6.60 16.32
CA GLU A 171 0.38 7.73 17.18
C GLU A 171 -0.84 8.58 17.52
N SER A 172 -1.59 9.01 16.51
CA SER A 172 -2.71 9.91 16.70
C SER A 172 -4.01 9.22 17.17
N GLY A 173 -4.13 7.90 16.97
CA GLY A 173 -5.36 7.15 17.25
C GLY A 173 -6.53 7.48 16.30
N ILE A 174 -6.32 8.29 15.29
CA ILE A 174 -7.34 8.67 14.29
C ILE A 174 -7.53 7.51 13.31
N TYR A 175 -8.78 7.22 12.96
CA TYR A 175 -9.07 6.24 11.91
C TYR A 175 -8.65 6.75 10.54
N PHE A 176 -8.01 5.87 9.79
CA PHE A 176 -7.67 6.11 8.39
C PHE A 176 -8.86 5.71 7.52
N LEU A 177 -9.37 6.64 6.73
CA LEU A 177 -10.38 6.39 5.73
C LEU A 177 -9.74 6.62 4.36
N LYS A 178 -9.57 5.54 3.59
CA LYS A 178 -8.86 5.56 2.31
C LYS A 178 -9.69 6.28 1.22
N GLY A 179 -9.03 7.08 0.40
CA GLY A 179 -9.58 7.62 -0.84
C GLY A 179 -8.43 7.78 -1.82
N GLY A 180 -8.32 6.87 -2.77
CA GLY A 180 -7.15 6.69 -3.60
C GLY A 180 -7.41 6.58 -5.08
N ALA A 181 -6.32 6.46 -5.83
CA ALA A 181 -6.31 6.05 -7.21
C ALA A 181 -5.85 4.60 -7.28
N ASP A 182 -6.62 3.78 -7.98
CA ASP A 182 -6.23 2.46 -8.43
C ASP A 182 -5.37 2.59 -9.70
N SER A 183 -5.81 3.43 -10.62
CA SER A 183 -5.13 3.67 -11.88
C SER A 183 -4.14 4.85 -11.87
N PRO A 184 -3.07 4.76 -12.66
CA PRO A 184 -2.69 3.61 -13.47
C PRO A 184 -2.08 2.51 -12.59
N GLU A 185 -2.49 1.27 -12.79
CA GLU A 185 -1.96 0.10 -12.06
C GLU A 185 -0.45 -0.02 -12.22
N ASN A 186 0.05 0.27 -13.42
CA ASN A 186 1.47 0.32 -13.75
C ASN A 186 2.12 1.68 -13.41
N PHE A 187 1.70 2.33 -12.31
CA PHE A 187 2.20 3.64 -11.87
C PHE A 187 3.73 3.71 -11.81
N LEU A 188 4.39 2.60 -11.48
CA LEU A 188 5.84 2.47 -11.42
C LEU A 188 6.51 2.23 -12.78
N ALA A 189 5.76 2.11 -13.87
CA ALA A 189 6.32 2.07 -15.23
C ALA A 189 6.75 3.47 -15.68
N TYR A 190 7.66 4.10 -14.93
CA TYR A 190 8.10 5.48 -15.15
C TYR A 190 9.45 5.54 -15.86
N THR A 191 9.53 6.26 -16.96
CA THR A 191 10.75 6.38 -17.79
C THR A 191 11.97 6.95 -17.07
N GLY A 192 11.74 7.66 -15.95
CA GLY A 192 12.81 8.22 -15.13
C GLY A 192 13.53 7.20 -14.26
N PHE A 193 12.97 6.01 -14.05
CA PHE A 193 13.64 4.93 -13.31
C PHE A 193 14.63 4.19 -14.20
N ASP A 194 15.75 3.79 -13.62
CA ASP A 194 16.78 3.03 -14.32
C ASP A 194 16.21 1.66 -14.76
N GLN A 195 16.69 1.14 -15.92
CA GLN A 195 16.26 -0.13 -16.48
C GLN A 195 14.74 -0.33 -16.58
N THR A 196 13.96 0.76 -16.60
CA THR A 196 12.51 0.69 -16.77
C THR A 196 12.15 0.92 -18.22
N ASN A 197 11.58 -0.09 -18.82
CA ASN A 197 11.15 -0.08 -20.21
C ASN A 197 10.01 -1.07 -20.39
N ARG A 198 9.31 -0.98 -21.50
CA ARG A 198 8.30 -1.95 -21.85
C ARG A 198 8.93 -3.13 -22.59
N TYR A 199 8.60 -4.34 -22.15
CA TYR A 199 9.04 -5.55 -22.81
C TYR A 199 8.05 -5.98 -23.91
N GLY A 200 8.57 -6.18 -25.12
CA GLY A 200 7.80 -6.61 -26.30
C GLY A 200 7.40 -5.45 -27.21
N THR A 201 7.14 -5.79 -28.49
CA THR A 201 6.96 -4.82 -29.57
C THR A 201 5.50 -4.50 -29.90
N LYS A 202 4.54 -5.18 -29.26
CA LYS A 202 3.11 -4.97 -29.54
C LYS A 202 2.38 -4.60 -28.25
N ALA A 203 1.67 -3.47 -28.34
CA ALA A 203 0.63 -3.17 -27.39
C ALA A 203 -0.40 -4.31 -27.38
N ILE A 204 -0.79 -4.80 -26.23
CA ILE A 204 -1.99 -5.62 -26.09
C ILE A 204 -3.15 -4.63 -26.17
N PHE A 205 -3.99 -4.77 -27.19
CA PHE A 205 -5.17 -3.93 -27.36
C PHE A 205 -6.36 -4.66 -26.79
N ARG A 206 -7.07 -4.02 -25.87
CA ARG A 206 -8.42 -4.40 -25.52
C ARG A 206 -9.38 -3.82 -26.55
N GLU A 207 -10.44 -4.55 -26.91
CA GLU A 207 -11.41 -4.08 -27.91
C GLU A 207 -12.04 -2.74 -27.48
N GLY A 208 -11.86 -1.71 -28.29
CA GLY A 208 -12.35 -0.36 -28.02
C GLY A 208 -11.43 0.51 -27.15
N GLU A 209 -10.21 0.07 -26.87
CA GLU A 209 -9.23 0.85 -26.13
C GLU A 209 -8.84 2.14 -26.87
N ALA A 210 -8.83 3.25 -26.12
CA ALA A 210 -8.38 4.53 -26.64
C ALA A 210 -6.85 4.62 -26.52
N ASN A 211 -6.17 4.78 -27.66
CA ASN A 211 -4.73 5.04 -27.75
C ASN A 211 -3.88 4.06 -26.91
N PRO A 212 -3.60 2.88 -27.44
CA PRO A 212 -2.79 1.90 -26.74
C PRO A 212 -1.41 2.45 -26.41
N LYS A 213 -0.94 2.12 -25.21
CA LYS A 213 0.33 2.60 -24.70
C LYS A 213 1.51 1.96 -25.46
N GLU A 214 2.35 2.79 -26.03
CA GLU A 214 3.59 2.37 -26.68
C GLU A 214 4.84 2.57 -25.81
N SER A 215 4.75 3.35 -24.72
CA SER A 215 5.88 3.72 -23.86
C SER A 215 5.51 3.76 -22.38
N CYS A 216 6.51 3.70 -21.51
CA CYS A 216 6.35 3.94 -20.09
C CYS A 216 5.87 5.38 -19.80
N HIS A 217 5.31 5.60 -18.60
CA HIS A 217 4.87 6.92 -18.14
C HIS A 217 6.01 7.93 -18.05
N ASN A 218 5.72 9.18 -18.35
CA ASN A 218 6.61 10.30 -18.04
C ASN A 218 5.95 11.33 -17.11
N TYR A 219 4.61 11.29 -16.98
CA TYR A 219 3.80 12.24 -16.21
C TYR A 219 4.14 13.70 -16.52
N GLU A 220 4.43 14.02 -17.79
CA GLU A 220 4.86 15.36 -18.22
C GLU A 220 3.86 16.44 -17.82
N ALA A 221 2.56 16.14 -17.84
CA ALA A 221 1.50 17.05 -17.41
C ALA A 221 1.66 17.52 -15.96
N HIS A 222 2.39 16.75 -15.13
CA HIS A 222 2.59 17.00 -13.70
C HIS A 222 3.98 17.56 -13.35
N VAL A 223 4.88 17.75 -14.30
CA VAL A 223 6.17 18.42 -14.03
C VAL A 223 5.98 19.80 -13.39
N LYS A 224 4.92 20.52 -13.76
CA LYS A 224 4.56 21.84 -13.18
C LYS A 224 4.09 21.78 -11.72
N ASP A 225 3.77 20.59 -11.20
CA ASP A 225 3.33 20.36 -9.82
C ASP A 225 4.50 19.97 -8.91
N TRP A 226 5.67 19.74 -9.47
CA TRP A 226 6.90 19.59 -8.72
C TRP A 226 7.30 20.94 -8.10
N ASN A 227 7.62 20.97 -6.82
CA ASN A 227 8.02 22.18 -6.11
C ASN A 227 9.52 22.18 -5.84
N GLU A 228 10.12 23.36 -5.77
CA GLU A 228 11.52 23.48 -5.39
C GLU A 228 11.75 22.85 -3.99
N GLY A 229 12.74 21.96 -3.93
CA GLY A 229 13.04 21.16 -2.73
C GLY A 229 12.36 19.80 -2.66
N ASP A 230 11.45 19.48 -3.57
CA ASP A 230 10.97 18.11 -3.72
C ASP A 230 12.08 17.20 -4.31
N PRO A 231 12.04 15.89 -4.01
CA PRO A 231 13.11 15.00 -4.44
C PRO A 231 13.19 14.85 -5.96
N THR A 232 14.40 14.62 -6.41
CA THR A 232 14.78 14.17 -7.76
C THR A 232 15.93 13.19 -7.60
N TRP A 233 16.34 12.54 -8.69
CA TRP A 233 17.55 11.72 -8.77
C TRP A 233 18.26 11.94 -10.10
N GLN A 234 19.55 11.61 -10.14
CA GLN A 234 20.40 11.78 -11.33
C GLN A 234 20.19 13.16 -11.99
N GLY A 235 20.20 14.19 -11.16
CA GLY A 235 20.01 15.59 -11.53
C GLY A 235 18.55 16.02 -11.57
N THR A 236 17.79 15.69 -12.61
CA THR A 236 16.42 16.22 -12.78
C THR A 236 15.34 15.15 -12.98
N LYS A 237 15.72 13.88 -12.97
CA LYS A 237 14.75 12.79 -13.08
C LYS A 237 13.79 12.77 -11.90
N GLY A 238 12.58 12.31 -12.09
CA GLY A 238 11.56 12.18 -11.03
C GLY A 238 10.53 13.29 -11.01
N LYS A 239 10.75 14.46 -11.62
CA LYS A 239 9.82 15.60 -11.52
C LYS A 239 8.39 15.27 -11.94
N GLY A 240 8.20 14.43 -12.95
CA GLY A 240 6.87 14.04 -13.41
C GLY A 240 6.10 13.23 -12.36
N ILE A 241 6.67 12.11 -11.90
CA ILE A 241 6.03 11.23 -10.91
C ILE A 241 5.87 11.90 -9.54
N ILE A 242 6.85 12.67 -9.08
CA ILE A 242 6.78 13.44 -7.84
C ILE A 242 5.71 14.54 -7.94
N GLY A 243 5.63 15.23 -9.09
CA GLY A 243 4.58 16.21 -9.35
C GLY A 243 3.19 15.59 -9.40
N ALA A 244 3.04 14.40 -10.00
CA ALA A 244 1.78 13.67 -9.99
C ALA A 244 1.29 13.36 -8.56
N LEU A 245 2.20 12.91 -7.69
CA LEU A 245 1.89 12.69 -6.27
C LEU A 245 1.53 13.99 -5.52
N ASN A 246 2.20 15.09 -5.82
CA ASN A 246 1.85 16.41 -5.28
C ASN A 246 0.44 16.83 -5.67
N TYR A 247 0.10 16.66 -6.95
CA TYR A 247 -1.25 16.95 -7.43
C TYR A 247 -2.29 16.09 -6.73
N LEU A 248 -2.12 14.76 -6.71
CA LEU A 248 -3.03 13.84 -6.04
C LEU A 248 -3.22 14.19 -4.56
N ALA A 249 -2.14 14.42 -3.82
CA ALA A 249 -2.21 14.85 -2.42
C ALA A 249 -2.99 16.16 -2.25
N SER A 250 -2.82 17.14 -3.16
CA SER A 250 -3.54 18.41 -3.15
C SER A 250 -5.05 18.23 -3.30
N GLN A 251 -5.47 17.21 -4.04
CA GLN A 251 -6.88 16.83 -4.23
C GLN A 251 -7.44 16.01 -3.05
N GLY A 252 -6.62 15.66 -2.05
CA GLY A 252 -7.02 14.87 -0.89
C GLY A 252 -6.94 13.35 -1.08
N VAL A 253 -6.33 12.91 -2.17
CA VAL A 253 -5.99 11.50 -2.41
C VAL A 253 -4.94 11.08 -1.38
N ASN A 254 -5.17 9.93 -0.72
CA ASN A 254 -4.33 9.43 0.35
C ASN A 254 -3.93 7.94 0.19
N SER A 255 -4.09 7.39 -1.00
CA SER A 255 -3.62 6.06 -1.38
C SER A 255 -3.38 5.99 -2.88
N GLN A 256 -2.37 5.23 -3.30
CA GLN A 256 -2.08 4.90 -4.70
C GLN A 256 -1.83 3.40 -4.79
N TYR A 257 -2.65 2.73 -5.57
CA TYR A 257 -2.49 1.34 -5.98
C TYR A 257 -1.38 1.26 -7.04
N MET A 258 -0.51 0.28 -6.96
CA MET A 258 0.55 0.10 -7.92
C MET A 258 1.10 -1.33 -7.92
N LEU A 259 1.23 -1.90 -9.10
CA LEU A 259 1.89 -3.17 -9.32
C LEU A 259 3.40 -3.05 -9.07
N THR A 260 3.97 -4.04 -8.40
CA THR A 260 5.42 -4.19 -8.25
C THR A 260 6.01 -5.20 -9.24
N MET A 261 5.13 -5.96 -9.93
CA MET A 261 5.49 -6.90 -10.99
C MET A 261 4.30 -7.17 -11.91
N ASN A 262 4.44 -6.87 -13.23
CA ASN A 262 3.46 -7.16 -14.27
C ASN A 262 4.09 -7.83 -15.52
N ILE A 263 5.11 -8.66 -15.33
CA ILE A 263 5.95 -9.24 -16.40
C ILE A 263 5.15 -10.01 -17.48
N MET A 264 4.12 -10.75 -17.09
CA MET A 264 3.26 -11.51 -18.01
C MET A 264 1.90 -10.85 -18.22
N GLY A 265 1.56 -9.85 -17.41
CA GLY A 265 0.27 -9.19 -17.38
C GLY A 265 0.16 -7.96 -18.29
N ASP A 266 -0.70 -7.07 -17.89
CA ASP A 266 -0.97 -5.82 -18.57
C ASP A 266 0.24 -4.87 -18.46
N GLY A 267 0.55 -4.16 -19.54
CA GLY A 267 1.70 -3.24 -19.60
C GLY A 267 3.05 -3.92 -19.85
N LYS A 268 3.43 -4.94 -19.10
CA LYS A 268 4.75 -5.63 -19.15
C LYS A 268 5.92 -4.66 -19.02
N ASP A 269 5.82 -3.76 -18.07
CA ASP A 269 6.69 -2.59 -17.92
C ASP A 269 7.11 -2.30 -16.47
N VAL A 270 6.66 -3.12 -15.50
CA VAL A 270 7.06 -3.02 -14.10
C VAL A 270 7.67 -4.33 -13.60
N TRP A 271 8.88 -4.28 -13.10
CA TRP A 271 9.55 -5.37 -12.38
C TRP A 271 10.71 -4.83 -11.53
N PRO A 272 11.02 -5.48 -10.38
CA PRO A 272 12.10 -5.06 -9.50
C PRO A 272 13.46 -5.65 -9.88
N TYR A 273 13.50 -6.55 -10.85
CA TYR A 273 14.68 -7.32 -11.21
C TYR A 273 15.64 -6.55 -12.10
N SER A 274 16.90 -7.00 -12.15
CA SER A 274 17.94 -6.44 -13.02
C SER A 274 17.70 -6.67 -14.52
N ASP A 275 16.80 -7.61 -14.88
CA ASP A 275 16.39 -7.90 -16.25
C ASP A 275 14.99 -8.49 -16.27
N TYR A 276 14.26 -8.34 -17.38
CA TYR A 276 12.90 -8.88 -17.57
C TYR A 276 12.80 -10.39 -17.31
N ASN A 277 13.83 -11.17 -17.68
CA ASN A 277 13.86 -12.64 -17.50
C ASN A 277 14.49 -13.09 -16.19
N GLU A 278 14.99 -12.18 -15.38
CA GLU A 278 15.62 -12.48 -14.09
C GLU A 278 14.57 -12.65 -12.98
N ARG A 279 14.85 -13.52 -11.99
CA ARG A 279 13.94 -13.79 -10.85
C ARG A 279 14.67 -13.87 -9.51
N THR A 280 15.98 -13.75 -9.50
CA THR A 280 16.80 -13.93 -8.28
C THR A 280 17.79 -12.78 -8.04
N ARG A 281 17.83 -11.80 -8.95
CA ARG A 281 18.71 -10.63 -8.86
C ARG A 281 17.93 -9.36 -9.14
N PHE A 282 18.09 -8.39 -8.27
CA PHE A 282 17.31 -7.17 -8.28
C PHE A 282 18.15 -5.98 -8.77
N ASP A 283 17.49 -4.98 -9.30
CA ASP A 283 18.08 -3.72 -9.75
C ASP A 283 18.19 -2.76 -8.56
N CYS A 284 19.40 -2.57 -8.04
CA CYS A 284 19.63 -1.74 -6.86
C CYS A 284 19.24 -0.28 -7.11
N SER A 285 19.58 0.27 -8.25
CA SER A 285 19.33 1.69 -8.54
C SER A 285 17.85 1.98 -8.71
N LYS A 286 17.12 1.14 -9.45
CA LYS A 286 15.67 1.25 -9.62
C LYS A 286 14.94 1.17 -8.29
N LEU A 287 15.27 0.20 -7.45
CA LEU A 287 14.61 0.03 -6.16
C LEU A 287 14.93 1.18 -5.18
N ASP A 288 16.14 1.75 -5.23
CA ASP A 288 16.48 2.95 -4.47
C ASP A 288 15.73 4.19 -5.00
N GLN A 289 15.45 4.26 -6.30
CA GLN A 289 14.61 5.31 -6.90
C GLN A 289 13.14 5.15 -6.51
N TRP A 290 12.61 3.92 -6.42
CA TRP A 290 11.29 3.67 -5.84
C TRP A 290 11.22 4.12 -4.38
N GLU A 291 12.27 3.88 -3.59
CA GLU A 291 12.36 4.34 -2.20
C GLU A 291 12.25 5.88 -2.10
N ILE A 292 12.82 6.64 -3.03
CA ILE A 292 12.67 8.10 -3.09
C ILE A 292 11.20 8.48 -3.28
N VAL A 293 10.50 7.82 -4.21
CA VAL A 293 9.08 8.04 -4.49
C VAL A 293 8.23 7.68 -3.27
N PHE A 294 8.47 6.53 -2.64
CA PHE A 294 7.72 6.05 -1.48
C PHE A 294 7.93 6.94 -0.24
N ASN A 295 9.13 7.42 0.00
CA ASN A 295 9.40 8.43 1.02
C ASN A 295 8.61 9.73 0.76
N HIS A 296 8.50 10.14 -0.50
CA HIS A 296 7.70 11.32 -0.86
C HIS A 296 6.19 11.06 -0.63
N MET A 297 5.66 9.90 -1.02
CA MET A 297 4.28 9.50 -0.73
C MET A 297 3.97 9.56 0.77
N GLU A 298 4.84 9.01 1.61
CA GLU A 298 4.70 9.04 3.07
C GLU A 298 4.62 10.46 3.60
N ARG A 299 5.49 11.34 3.12
CA ARG A 299 5.50 12.78 3.46
C ARG A 299 4.25 13.52 2.95
N ARG A 300 3.68 13.09 1.82
CA ARG A 300 2.43 13.65 1.27
C ARG A 300 1.18 13.03 1.90
N GLY A 301 1.33 12.01 2.73
CA GLY A 301 0.22 11.31 3.39
C GLY A 301 -0.54 10.39 2.43
N ILE A 302 0.16 9.83 1.44
CA ILE A 302 -0.35 8.85 0.48
C ILE A 302 0.16 7.47 0.87
N MET A 303 -0.76 6.53 1.11
CA MET A 303 -0.47 5.13 1.36
C MET A 303 0.01 4.44 0.08
N MET A 304 1.01 3.61 0.20
CA MET A 304 1.47 2.72 -0.86
C MET A 304 0.64 1.44 -0.83
N HIS A 305 -0.23 1.24 -1.82
CA HIS A 305 -0.93 -0.01 -2.01
C HIS A 305 -0.12 -0.86 -2.99
N LEU A 306 0.79 -1.67 -2.46
CA LEU A 306 1.73 -2.47 -3.24
C LEU A 306 1.12 -3.80 -3.62
N VAL A 307 0.85 -3.98 -4.89
CA VAL A 307 0.30 -5.21 -5.48
C VAL A 307 1.45 -6.07 -5.97
N LEU A 308 1.57 -7.25 -5.38
CA LEU A 308 2.77 -8.08 -5.51
C LEU A 308 2.83 -8.86 -6.84
N GLN A 309 1.70 -9.01 -7.51
CA GLN A 309 1.57 -9.73 -8.79
C GLN A 309 0.19 -9.45 -9.40
N GLU A 310 0.05 -9.66 -10.69
CA GLU A 310 -1.23 -9.74 -11.40
C GLU A 310 -1.67 -11.19 -11.58
N THR A 311 -2.90 -11.40 -12.05
CA THR A 311 -3.48 -12.70 -12.40
C THR A 311 -2.53 -13.54 -13.25
N GLU A 312 -1.98 -12.97 -14.32
CA GLU A 312 -1.07 -13.65 -15.25
C GLU A 312 0.29 -13.99 -14.64
N ASN A 313 0.63 -13.33 -13.54
CA ASN A 313 1.91 -13.53 -12.84
C ASN A 313 1.80 -14.44 -11.61
N GLU A 314 0.61 -14.87 -11.21
CA GLU A 314 0.42 -15.67 -10.00
C GLU A 314 1.30 -16.93 -9.95
N CYS A 315 1.45 -17.58 -11.09
CA CYS A 315 2.24 -18.80 -11.21
C CYS A 315 3.65 -18.58 -11.78
N LEU A 316 4.05 -17.33 -12.05
CA LEU A 316 5.37 -17.01 -12.61
C LEU A 316 6.51 -17.41 -11.66
N LEU A 317 6.38 -17.08 -10.37
CA LEU A 317 7.35 -17.45 -9.35
C LEU A 317 6.97 -18.79 -8.73
N ASP A 318 7.87 -19.78 -8.82
CA ASP A 318 7.75 -21.13 -8.22
C ASP A 318 6.43 -21.86 -8.54
N GLY A 319 5.81 -21.58 -9.69
CA GLY A 319 4.52 -22.18 -10.05
C GLY A 319 3.38 -21.81 -9.10
N GLY A 320 3.42 -20.62 -8.51
CA GLY A 320 2.43 -20.09 -7.55
C GLY A 320 2.74 -20.38 -6.08
N LYS A 321 3.70 -21.24 -5.78
CA LYS A 321 4.10 -21.61 -4.42
C LYS A 321 4.97 -20.52 -3.78
N THR A 322 5.08 -20.56 -2.46
CA THR A 322 5.98 -19.71 -1.69
C THR A 322 7.30 -20.48 -1.45
N ASP A 323 8.09 -20.59 -2.51
CA ASP A 323 9.38 -21.28 -2.51
C ASP A 323 10.51 -20.27 -2.81
N VAL A 324 11.63 -20.68 -3.39
CA VAL A 324 12.87 -19.89 -3.50
C VAL A 324 12.66 -18.50 -4.10
N GLN A 325 12.05 -18.42 -5.30
CA GLN A 325 11.91 -17.13 -6.01
C GLN A 325 10.92 -16.21 -5.31
N ARG A 326 9.76 -16.71 -4.89
CA ARG A 326 8.75 -15.92 -4.21
C ARG A 326 9.19 -15.47 -2.82
N LYS A 327 9.83 -16.35 -2.05
CA LYS A 327 10.43 -15.97 -0.76
C LYS A 327 11.46 -14.86 -0.93
N LEU A 328 12.33 -14.99 -1.90
CA LEU A 328 13.36 -13.98 -2.19
C LEU A 328 12.75 -12.64 -2.60
N TYR A 329 11.77 -12.66 -3.52
CA TYR A 329 11.02 -11.49 -3.96
C TYR A 329 10.36 -10.74 -2.79
N LEU A 330 9.60 -11.46 -1.97
CA LEU A 330 8.94 -10.89 -0.80
C LEU A 330 9.95 -10.32 0.20
N ARG A 331 11.06 -11.05 0.43
CA ARG A 331 12.11 -10.63 1.35
C ARG A 331 12.78 -9.34 0.91
N GLU A 332 13.08 -9.20 -0.37
CA GLU A 332 13.72 -7.99 -0.89
C GLU A 332 12.79 -6.78 -0.78
N LEU A 333 11.51 -6.92 -1.16
CA LEU A 333 10.54 -5.83 -1.03
C LEU A 333 10.30 -5.43 0.44
N VAL A 334 10.21 -6.39 1.36
CA VAL A 334 10.07 -6.10 2.79
C VAL A 334 11.31 -5.43 3.35
N ALA A 335 12.51 -5.90 2.98
CA ALA A 335 13.77 -5.32 3.45
C ALA A 335 13.92 -3.84 3.04
N ARG A 336 13.51 -3.53 1.81
CA ARG A 336 13.59 -2.15 1.29
C ARG A 336 12.45 -1.28 1.77
N PHE A 337 11.20 -1.76 1.73
CA PHE A 337 10.01 -0.92 1.84
C PHE A 337 9.14 -1.19 3.08
N GLY A 338 9.25 -2.34 3.74
CA GLY A 338 8.38 -2.72 4.88
C GLY A 338 8.37 -1.70 6.03
N HIS A 339 9.38 -0.87 6.12
CA HIS A 339 9.52 0.15 7.15
C HIS A 339 8.54 1.33 7.01
N HIS A 340 8.01 1.62 5.82
CA HIS A 340 7.11 2.75 5.60
C HIS A 340 5.84 2.69 6.46
N LEU A 341 5.33 3.87 6.84
CA LEU A 341 4.23 4.02 7.79
C LEU A 341 2.85 3.73 7.20
N GLY A 342 2.71 3.79 5.89
CA GLY A 342 1.45 3.55 5.18
C GLY A 342 1.66 2.56 4.04
N ILE A 343 1.68 1.27 4.34
CA ILE A 343 1.74 0.20 3.33
C ILE A 343 0.54 -0.73 3.46
N THR A 344 -0.06 -1.05 2.33
CA THR A 344 -0.89 -2.22 2.11
C THR A 344 -0.09 -3.20 1.24
N TRP A 345 0.11 -4.42 1.74
CA TRP A 345 0.61 -5.54 0.95
C TRP A 345 -0.55 -6.29 0.34
N ASN A 346 -0.74 -6.20 -0.96
CA ASN A 346 -1.77 -6.93 -1.69
C ASN A 346 -1.14 -8.18 -2.30
N LEU A 347 -1.66 -9.36 -1.95
CA LEU A 347 -1.10 -10.65 -2.38
C LEU A 347 -1.18 -10.86 -3.89
N GLY A 348 -2.06 -10.18 -4.58
CA GLY A 348 -2.18 -10.23 -6.03
C GLY A 348 -3.49 -9.67 -6.50
N GLU A 349 -3.46 -9.08 -7.68
CA GLU A 349 -4.61 -8.57 -8.40
C GLU A 349 -5.40 -9.72 -9.03
N GLU A 350 -6.73 -9.60 -9.03
CA GLU A 350 -7.65 -10.61 -9.58
C GLU A 350 -7.23 -12.06 -9.26
N ASN A 351 -6.88 -12.28 -7.98
CA ASN A 351 -6.21 -13.50 -7.54
C ASN A 351 -7.12 -14.74 -7.67
N GLY A 352 -6.58 -15.82 -8.21
CA GLY A 352 -7.24 -17.09 -8.43
C GLY A 352 -7.50 -17.38 -9.92
N PRO A 353 -7.89 -18.63 -10.26
CA PRO A 353 -8.14 -19.02 -11.64
C PRO A 353 -9.28 -18.22 -12.28
N ALA A 354 -9.08 -17.79 -13.54
CA ALA A 354 -10.08 -17.17 -14.40
C ALA A 354 -10.10 -17.82 -15.79
N ASP A 355 -11.08 -17.49 -16.62
CA ASP A 355 -11.21 -18.06 -17.97
C ASP A 355 -9.98 -17.80 -18.85
N TRP A 356 -9.37 -16.60 -18.71
CA TRP A 356 -8.15 -16.20 -19.44
C TRP A 356 -6.86 -16.68 -18.78
N THR A 357 -6.90 -17.01 -17.49
CA THR A 357 -5.78 -17.56 -16.70
C THR A 357 -6.30 -18.75 -15.88
N PRO A 358 -6.52 -19.91 -16.51
CA PRO A 358 -7.14 -21.06 -15.84
C PRO A 358 -6.28 -21.71 -14.76
N VAL A 359 -5.00 -21.31 -14.66
CA VAL A 359 -4.06 -21.77 -13.64
C VAL A 359 -3.69 -20.57 -12.75
N GLY A 360 -4.24 -20.56 -11.55
CA GLY A 360 -4.01 -19.51 -10.56
C GLY A 360 -3.60 -20.10 -9.20
N GLN A 361 -3.36 -19.23 -8.24
CA GLN A 361 -3.02 -19.65 -6.87
C GLN A 361 -4.22 -20.31 -6.17
N THR A 362 -3.93 -21.39 -5.46
CA THR A 362 -4.87 -22.04 -4.55
C THR A 362 -4.98 -21.29 -3.21
N ASP A 363 -6.01 -21.61 -2.41
CA ASP A 363 -6.14 -21.06 -1.05
C ASP A 363 -4.91 -21.31 -0.19
N GLN A 364 -4.31 -22.48 -0.29
CA GLN A 364 -3.13 -22.81 0.47
C GLN A 364 -1.92 -21.97 0.03
N MET A 365 -1.74 -21.75 -1.28
CA MET A 365 -0.66 -20.91 -1.81
C MET A 365 -0.79 -19.44 -1.33
N ARG A 366 -2.03 -18.89 -1.32
CA ARG A 366 -2.31 -17.57 -0.75
C ARG A 366 -1.96 -17.49 0.73
N LYS A 367 -2.40 -18.49 1.52
CA LYS A 367 -2.10 -18.58 2.95
C LYS A 367 -0.60 -18.69 3.22
N ASP A 368 0.12 -19.50 2.45
CA ASP A 368 1.57 -19.67 2.59
C ASP A 368 2.31 -18.35 2.28
N MET A 369 1.87 -17.64 1.24
CA MET A 369 2.43 -16.34 0.87
C MET A 369 2.21 -15.29 1.97
N ALA A 370 0.99 -15.17 2.49
CA ALA A 370 0.67 -14.26 3.59
C ALA A 370 1.41 -14.62 4.88
N ASN A 371 1.51 -15.92 5.22
CA ASN A 371 2.26 -16.39 6.38
C ASN A 371 3.74 -16.02 6.29
N TYR A 372 4.35 -16.25 5.13
CA TYR A 372 5.75 -15.90 4.94
C TYR A 372 5.96 -14.39 5.04
N LEU A 373 5.12 -13.60 4.37
CA LEU A 373 5.16 -12.13 4.43
C LEU A 373 5.07 -11.62 5.88
N LYS A 374 4.12 -12.12 6.68
CA LYS A 374 3.98 -11.74 8.10
C LYS A 374 5.14 -12.23 8.96
N THR A 375 5.80 -13.32 8.59
CA THR A 375 6.96 -13.86 9.33
C THR A 375 8.20 -13.00 9.15
N ILE A 376 8.47 -12.54 7.92
CA ILE A 376 9.68 -11.79 7.60
C ILE A 376 9.52 -10.28 7.85
N ASN A 377 8.29 -9.78 7.89
CA ASN A 377 8.01 -8.35 8.08
C ASN A 377 7.87 -8.03 9.57
N PRO A 378 8.81 -7.28 10.18
CA PRO A 378 8.74 -6.94 11.58
C PRO A 378 7.68 -5.88 11.89
N TYR A 379 7.09 -5.27 10.87
CA TYR A 379 6.10 -4.20 11.02
C TYR A 379 4.68 -4.71 10.76
N PRO A 380 3.66 -4.22 11.51
CA PRO A 380 2.28 -4.65 11.36
C PRO A 380 1.59 -3.99 10.15
N ASN A 381 2.20 -4.09 8.97
CA ASN A 381 1.57 -3.58 7.75
C ASN A 381 0.33 -4.41 7.41
N PHE A 382 -0.65 -3.74 6.80
CA PHE A 382 -1.93 -4.32 6.39
C PHE A 382 -1.75 -5.26 5.20
N VAL A 383 -2.39 -6.44 5.25
CA VAL A 383 -2.30 -7.48 4.21
C VAL A 383 -3.69 -7.80 3.67
N VAL A 384 -3.83 -7.70 2.35
CA VAL A 384 -5.08 -7.94 1.61
C VAL A 384 -4.86 -8.88 0.42
N VAL A 385 -5.94 -9.34 -0.18
CA VAL A 385 -5.96 -9.98 -1.51
C VAL A 385 -7.00 -9.28 -2.38
N HIS A 386 -6.65 -9.01 -3.63
CA HIS A 386 -7.57 -8.44 -4.60
C HIS A 386 -8.40 -9.54 -5.27
N THR A 387 -9.65 -9.23 -5.58
CA THR A 387 -10.63 -10.20 -6.10
C THR A 387 -10.96 -9.92 -7.55
N HIS A 388 -11.43 -10.97 -8.25
CA HIS A 388 -12.14 -10.78 -9.51
C HIS A 388 -13.45 -10.02 -9.31
N SER A 389 -14.01 -9.51 -10.40
CA SER A 389 -15.14 -8.58 -10.40
C SER A 389 -16.51 -9.20 -10.09
N ASP A 390 -16.68 -10.51 -10.26
CA ASP A 390 -17.96 -11.20 -10.08
C ASP A 390 -18.11 -11.87 -8.71
N GLU A 391 -19.36 -12.01 -8.27
CA GLU A 391 -19.73 -12.52 -6.94
C GLU A 391 -19.21 -13.94 -6.69
N GLN A 392 -19.23 -14.82 -7.70
CA GLN A 392 -18.82 -16.22 -7.54
C GLN A 392 -17.30 -16.34 -7.26
N HIS A 393 -16.48 -15.62 -8.02
CA HIS A 393 -15.03 -15.63 -7.80
C HIS A 393 -14.67 -14.95 -6.48
N GLN A 394 -15.32 -13.82 -6.13
CA GLN A 394 -15.13 -13.20 -4.83
C GLN A 394 -15.37 -14.19 -3.68
N ASP A 395 -16.50 -14.91 -3.72
CA ASP A 395 -16.86 -15.90 -2.70
C ASP A 395 -15.87 -17.07 -2.66
N THR A 396 -15.40 -17.53 -3.82
CA THR A 396 -14.44 -18.62 -3.94
C THR A 396 -13.08 -18.25 -3.31
N VAL A 397 -12.63 -17.02 -3.50
CA VAL A 397 -11.33 -16.55 -2.97
C VAL A 397 -11.44 -16.16 -1.50
N LEU A 398 -12.51 -15.47 -1.10
CA LEU A 398 -12.58 -14.83 0.22
C LEU A 398 -13.16 -15.73 1.32
N ASN A 399 -14.19 -16.55 1.02
CA ASN A 399 -14.82 -17.38 2.06
C ASN A 399 -13.83 -18.32 2.78
N PRO A 400 -12.87 -18.99 2.10
CA PRO A 400 -11.85 -19.80 2.77
C PRO A 400 -10.87 -19.01 3.64
N GLN A 401 -10.84 -17.69 3.50
CA GLN A 401 -9.92 -16.80 4.22
C GLN A 401 -10.56 -16.13 5.45
N LEU A 402 -11.87 -16.22 5.64
CA LEU A 402 -12.60 -15.50 6.70
C LEU A 402 -12.03 -15.70 8.12
N GLU A 403 -11.54 -16.90 8.43
CA GLU A 403 -10.94 -17.21 9.74
C GLU A 403 -9.40 -17.18 9.71
N PHE A 404 -8.79 -16.87 8.56
CA PHE A 404 -7.35 -16.91 8.42
C PHE A 404 -6.70 -15.68 9.06
N GLU A 405 -5.77 -15.93 9.99
CA GLU A 405 -5.21 -14.90 10.87
C GLU A 405 -4.36 -13.84 10.13
N ASN A 406 -3.69 -14.20 9.04
CA ASN A 406 -2.72 -13.36 8.36
C ASN A 406 -3.27 -12.61 7.12
N LEU A 407 -4.59 -12.65 6.90
CA LEU A 407 -5.30 -11.77 5.97
C LEU A 407 -6.23 -10.84 6.76
N GLU A 408 -6.17 -9.54 6.50
CA GLU A 408 -6.84 -8.52 7.32
C GLU A 408 -8.00 -7.84 6.60
N GLY A 409 -8.20 -8.17 5.33
CA GLY A 409 -9.33 -7.70 4.53
C GLY A 409 -9.18 -8.05 3.05
N PRO A 410 -10.23 -7.84 2.27
CA PRO A 410 -10.16 -7.87 0.82
C PRO A 410 -9.88 -6.48 0.25
N SER A 411 -9.20 -6.46 -0.88
CA SER A 411 -9.18 -5.40 -1.88
C SER A 411 -10.22 -5.79 -2.93
N MET A 412 -11.43 -5.20 -2.85
CA MET A 412 -12.58 -5.67 -3.63
C MET A 412 -12.61 -5.04 -5.02
N GLN A 413 -12.67 -5.90 -6.05
CA GLN A 413 -13.16 -5.50 -7.37
C GLN A 413 -14.63 -5.89 -7.50
N ILE A 414 -15.49 -4.97 -7.96
CA ILE A 414 -16.92 -5.24 -8.12
C ILE A 414 -17.40 -4.75 -9.48
N GLY A 415 -17.74 -5.72 -10.36
CA GLY A 415 -18.05 -5.47 -11.77
C GLY A 415 -19.36 -4.71 -12.05
N LYS A 416 -20.35 -4.83 -11.15
CA LYS A 416 -21.62 -4.10 -11.26
C LYS A 416 -21.72 -3.08 -10.14
N VAL A 417 -21.77 -1.81 -10.51
CA VAL A 417 -21.78 -0.70 -9.53
C VAL A 417 -22.97 -0.78 -8.57
N GLU A 418 -24.10 -1.31 -9.00
CA GLU A 418 -25.32 -1.49 -8.19
C GLU A 418 -25.14 -2.52 -7.07
N ASP A 419 -24.23 -3.47 -7.24
CA ASP A 419 -23.94 -4.53 -6.25
C ASP A 419 -22.92 -4.10 -5.18
N ILE A 420 -22.26 -2.96 -5.34
CA ILE A 420 -21.16 -2.53 -4.47
C ILE A 420 -21.57 -2.48 -3.00
N ASN A 421 -22.65 -1.75 -2.66
CA ASN A 421 -23.10 -1.65 -1.28
C ASN A 421 -23.42 -3.03 -0.68
N LYS A 422 -24.10 -3.90 -1.44
CA LYS A 422 -24.45 -5.27 -1.02
C LYS A 422 -23.21 -6.10 -0.74
N ARG A 423 -22.23 -6.11 -1.66
CA ARG A 423 -21.00 -6.93 -1.53
C ARG A 423 -20.10 -6.45 -0.39
N ILE A 424 -19.91 -5.15 -0.25
CA ILE A 424 -19.17 -4.55 0.88
C ILE A 424 -19.82 -4.95 2.21
N THR A 425 -21.13 -4.75 2.33
CA THR A 425 -21.88 -5.09 3.56
C THR A 425 -21.83 -6.60 3.86
N HIS A 426 -21.84 -7.44 2.82
CA HIS A 426 -21.74 -8.89 2.97
C HIS A 426 -20.45 -9.28 3.68
N PHE A 427 -19.28 -8.89 3.17
CA PHE A 427 -18.00 -9.30 3.77
C PHE A 427 -17.71 -8.62 5.10
N ILE A 428 -18.21 -7.40 5.34
CA ILE A 428 -18.19 -6.80 6.68
C ILE A 428 -18.99 -7.66 7.66
N THR A 429 -20.16 -8.14 7.26
CA THR A 429 -21.04 -8.95 8.11
C THR A 429 -20.46 -10.35 8.35
N GLU A 430 -19.97 -11.01 7.30
CA GLU A 430 -19.42 -12.37 7.42
C GLU A 430 -18.14 -12.38 8.26
N SER A 431 -17.21 -11.44 8.02
CA SER A 431 -16.00 -11.33 8.83
C SER A 431 -16.27 -10.96 10.29
N ALA A 432 -17.31 -10.17 10.56
CA ALA A 432 -17.71 -9.83 11.93
C ALA A 432 -18.21 -11.02 12.76
N LYS A 433 -18.63 -12.13 12.11
CA LYS A 433 -19.00 -13.39 12.77
C LYS A 433 -17.77 -14.17 13.25
N THR A 434 -16.61 -13.85 12.71
CA THR A 434 -15.32 -14.43 13.12
C THR A 434 -14.70 -13.62 14.26
N LYS A 435 -13.55 -14.07 14.77
CA LYS A 435 -12.79 -13.32 15.78
C LYS A 435 -12.01 -12.13 15.20
N LYS A 436 -12.02 -11.98 13.86
CA LYS A 436 -11.19 -11.03 13.13
C LYS A 436 -12.04 -10.27 12.08
N PRO A 437 -12.73 -9.18 12.48
CA PRO A 437 -13.48 -8.37 11.54
C PRO A 437 -12.54 -7.74 10.51
N TRP A 438 -12.85 -7.86 9.23
CA TRP A 438 -12.06 -7.33 8.15
C TRP A 438 -12.24 -5.83 7.92
N VAL A 439 -11.20 -5.19 7.42
CA VAL A 439 -11.28 -3.89 6.75
C VAL A 439 -11.59 -4.16 5.28
N VAL A 440 -12.83 -4.00 4.87
CA VAL A 440 -13.28 -4.22 3.49
C VAL A 440 -13.16 -2.92 2.72
N MET A 441 -12.46 -2.93 1.59
CA MET A 441 -12.25 -1.75 0.75
C MET A 441 -12.74 -2.00 -0.67
N LEU A 442 -13.30 -0.97 -1.32
CA LEU A 442 -13.57 -0.98 -2.75
C LEU A 442 -12.34 -0.43 -3.45
N ASP A 443 -11.59 -1.26 -4.12
CA ASP A 443 -10.34 -0.85 -4.73
C ASP A 443 -10.42 -0.85 -6.27
N GLU A 444 -11.40 -1.56 -6.83
CA GLU A 444 -11.70 -1.49 -8.25
C GLU A 444 -13.21 -1.59 -8.54
N LEU A 445 -13.66 -0.94 -9.61
CA LEU A 445 -15.06 -0.97 -10.01
C LEU A 445 -15.23 -1.17 -11.52
N GLY A 446 -16.24 -1.95 -11.86
CA GLY A 446 -16.66 -2.13 -13.25
C GLY A 446 -17.77 -1.16 -13.68
N PRO A 447 -18.19 -1.31 -14.94
CA PRO A 447 -17.68 -2.30 -15.88
C PRO A 447 -16.26 -1.91 -16.38
N ALA A 448 -15.39 -2.89 -16.57
CA ALA A 448 -13.97 -2.74 -16.87
C ALA A 448 -13.65 -1.74 -18.00
N HIS A 449 -14.50 -1.65 -19.03
CA HIS A 449 -14.30 -0.70 -20.12
C HIS A 449 -14.55 0.77 -19.75
N LYS A 450 -15.17 1.05 -18.60
CA LYS A 450 -15.53 2.42 -18.18
C LYS A 450 -14.77 2.88 -16.93
N GLY A 451 -14.81 2.09 -15.86
CA GLY A 451 -14.33 2.54 -14.56
C GLY A 451 -14.89 3.91 -14.17
N VAL A 452 -14.06 4.77 -13.64
CA VAL A 452 -14.36 6.21 -13.49
C VAL A 452 -13.90 6.93 -14.76
N MET A 453 -14.85 7.36 -15.58
CA MET A 453 -14.56 8.09 -16.83
C MET A 453 -13.96 9.47 -16.55
N PRO A 454 -13.18 10.06 -17.48
CA PRO A 454 -12.77 11.45 -17.38
C PRO A 454 -13.98 12.41 -17.29
N ASP A 455 -13.81 13.55 -16.60
CA ASP A 455 -14.84 14.57 -16.40
C ASP A 455 -15.47 15.07 -17.72
N GLU A 456 -14.71 15.04 -18.82
CA GLU A 456 -15.20 15.40 -20.15
C GLU A 456 -16.31 14.46 -20.65
N PHE A 457 -16.24 13.17 -20.30
CA PHE A 457 -17.16 12.12 -20.75
C PHE A 457 -18.27 11.83 -19.73
N ASP A 458 -18.03 12.11 -18.44
CA ASP A 458 -19.04 12.04 -17.37
C ASP A 458 -19.00 13.30 -16.49
N GLN A 459 -19.67 14.35 -16.95
CA GLN A 459 -19.61 15.69 -16.32
C GLN A 459 -20.23 15.76 -14.92
N GLN A 460 -20.93 14.73 -14.46
CA GLN A 460 -21.60 14.73 -13.17
C GLN A 460 -21.19 13.57 -12.28
N HIS A 461 -20.69 12.49 -12.84
CA HIS A 461 -20.37 11.22 -12.15
C HIS A 461 -21.53 10.67 -11.31
N ASP A 462 -22.78 10.93 -11.72
CA ASP A 462 -23.97 10.63 -10.90
C ASP A 462 -24.04 9.13 -10.52
N THR A 463 -23.77 8.21 -11.45
CA THR A 463 -23.85 6.77 -11.22
C THR A 463 -22.75 6.28 -10.27
N VAL A 464 -21.49 6.62 -10.55
CA VAL A 464 -20.35 6.21 -9.70
C VAL A 464 -20.36 6.90 -8.34
N ARG A 465 -20.85 8.18 -8.28
CA ARG A 465 -21.04 8.87 -6.99
C ARG A 465 -22.07 8.14 -6.14
N HIS A 466 -23.22 7.79 -6.70
CA HIS A 466 -24.28 7.08 -5.98
C HIS A 466 -23.80 5.71 -5.51
N HIS A 467 -23.48 4.82 -6.47
CA HIS A 467 -23.30 3.40 -6.16
C HIS A 467 -21.90 3.07 -5.66
N ALA A 468 -20.85 3.68 -6.24
CA ALA A 468 -19.50 3.36 -5.85
C ALA A 468 -19.04 4.19 -4.65
N LEU A 469 -19.10 5.52 -4.71
CA LEU A 469 -18.58 6.36 -3.64
C LEU A 469 -19.44 6.29 -2.37
N TRP A 470 -20.71 6.72 -2.47
CA TRP A 470 -21.59 6.71 -1.31
C TRP A 470 -22.08 5.31 -0.97
N GLY A 471 -22.29 4.44 -1.96
CA GLY A 471 -22.70 3.06 -1.72
C GLY A 471 -21.67 2.27 -0.91
N SER A 472 -20.38 2.36 -1.23
CA SER A 472 -19.33 1.68 -0.47
C SER A 472 -19.18 2.24 0.93
N LEU A 473 -19.07 3.58 1.08
CA LEU A 473 -18.88 4.22 2.38
C LEU A 473 -20.09 4.01 3.31
N MET A 474 -21.32 4.08 2.80
CA MET A 474 -22.55 3.79 3.56
C MET A 474 -22.69 2.29 3.85
N GLY A 475 -22.07 1.42 3.05
CA GLY A 475 -21.91 0.00 3.36
C GLY A 475 -20.95 -0.28 4.51
N GLY A 476 -20.13 0.71 4.89
CA GLY A 476 -19.13 0.61 5.95
C GLY A 476 -17.72 0.29 5.47
N ALA A 477 -17.43 0.52 4.18
CA ALA A 477 -16.09 0.32 3.62
C ALA A 477 -15.03 1.11 4.37
N GLY A 478 -13.84 0.53 4.52
CA GLY A 478 -12.64 1.19 5.05
C GLY A 478 -12.06 2.24 4.11
N GLY A 479 -12.54 2.30 2.88
CA GLY A 479 -12.18 3.28 1.88
C GLY A 479 -12.42 2.81 0.45
N VAL A 480 -11.93 3.61 -0.49
CA VAL A 480 -12.14 3.46 -1.93
C VAL A 480 -10.86 3.77 -2.70
N GLU A 481 -10.64 3.10 -3.82
CA GLU A 481 -9.69 3.47 -4.88
C GLU A 481 -10.41 3.42 -6.24
N TRP A 482 -9.87 4.14 -7.22
CA TRP A 482 -10.61 4.41 -8.44
C TRP A 482 -9.88 3.91 -9.67
N TYR A 483 -10.45 2.88 -10.28
CA TYR A 483 -10.09 2.33 -11.57
C TYR A 483 -10.61 3.20 -12.72
N PHE A 484 -9.82 3.41 -13.78
CA PHE A 484 -10.15 4.34 -14.86
C PHE A 484 -10.71 3.70 -16.13
N GLY A 485 -10.83 2.38 -16.15
CA GLY A 485 -11.27 1.66 -17.33
C GLY A 485 -10.26 1.72 -18.47
N TYR A 486 -10.58 1.13 -19.61
CA TYR A 486 -9.66 1.10 -20.74
C TYR A 486 -10.14 1.86 -21.98
N ARG A 487 -11.41 2.30 -22.03
CA ARG A 487 -12.01 2.85 -23.25
C ARG A 487 -11.69 4.33 -23.51
N TYR A 488 -11.51 5.13 -22.47
CA TYR A 488 -11.39 6.58 -22.57
C TYR A 488 -9.95 7.04 -22.43
N PRO A 489 -9.59 8.26 -22.92
CA PRO A 489 -8.26 8.83 -22.70
C PRO A 489 -7.90 8.87 -21.20
N HIS A 490 -6.61 8.85 -20.91
CA HIS A 490 -6.12 8.75 -19.53
C HIS A 490 -6.74 7.54 -18.80
N ASN A 491 -6.79 6.42 -19.50
CA ASN A 491 -7.30 5.16 -18.97
C ASN A 491 -6.32 4.52 -17.98
N ASP A 492 -6.64 3.33 -17.54
CA ASP A 492 -5.90 2.65 -16.52
C ASP A 492 -4.39 2.56 -16.82
N LEU A 493 -3.98 1.96 -17.93
CA LEU A 493 -2.55 1.80 -18.26
C LEU A 493 -1.88 3.06 -18.82
N MET A 494 -2.63 4.14 -19.05
CA MET A 494 -2.14 5.29 -19.84
C MET A 494 -2.44 6.65 -19.21
N CYS A 495 -2.75 6.69 -17.94
CA CYS A 495 -3.02 7.97 -17.28
C CYS A 495 -1.74 8.78 -17.09
N GLU A 496 -1.60 9.84 -17.90
CA GLU A 496 -0.51 10.81 -17.80
C GLU A 496 -0.94 12.11 -17.08
N ASP A 497 -2.27 12.38 -17.00
CA ASP A 497 -2.81 13.58 -16.34
C ASP A 497 -4.03 13.25 -15.48
N PHE A 498 -3.81 13.21 -14.17
CA PHE A 498 -4.86 12.98 -13.16
C PHE A 498 -5.91 14.10 -13.10
N ARG A 499 -5.66 15.26 -13.73
CA ARG A 499 -6.65 16.34 -13.85
C ARG A 499 -7.81 15.97 -14.74
N SER A 500 -7.67 14.95 -15.57
CA SER A 500 -8.77 14.39 -16.36
C SER A 500 -9.99 14.01 -15.50
N ARG A 501 -9.81 13.86 -14.20
CA ARG A 501 -10.83 13.49 -13.20
C ARG A 501 -10.85 14.42 -12.00
N GLU A 502 -10.61 15.73 -12.23
CA GLU A 502 -10.53 16.73 -11.14
C GLU A 502 -11.84 16.85 -10.36
N LEU A 503 -13.00 16.79 -11.03
CA LEU A 503 -14.30 16.81 -10.38
C LEU A 503 -14.49 15.57 -9.50
N TRP A 504 -14.04 14.41 -9.98
CA TRP A 504 -14.17 13.17 -9.23
C TRP A 504 -13.33 13.18 -7.95
N TRP A 505 -12.10 13.69 -8.01
CA TRP A 505 -11.28 13.86 -6.80
C TRP A 505 -11.97 14.77 -5.80
N LYS A 506 -12.56 15.87 -6.24
CA LYS A 506 -13.32 16.79 -5.39
C LYS A 506 -14.52 16.10 -4.75
N GLN A 507 -15.29 15.31 -5.49
CA GLN A 507 -16.45 14.59 -4.96
C GLN A 507 -16.03 13.50 -3.96
N THR A 508 -14.96 12.77 -4.22
CA THR A 508 -14.36 11.81 -3.28
C THR A 508 -13.97 12.50 -1.98
N LYS A 509 -13.23 13.60 -2.07
CA LYS A 509 -12.84 14.40 -0.90
C LYS A 509 -14.04 14.89 -0.09
N ILE A 510 -15.08 15.38 -0.76
CA ILE A 510 -16.31 15.83 -0.11
C ILE A 510 -16.96 14.72 0.73
N ALA A 511 -17.06 13.51 0.19
CA ALA A 511 -17.62 12.37 0.90
C ALA A 511 -16.76 11.98 2.11
N LEU A 512 -15.45 11.85 1.94
CA LEU A 512 -14.53 11.50 3.03
C LEU A 512 -14.52 12.57 4.14
N ASP A 513 -14.54 13.84 3.79
CA ASP A 513 -14.58 14.95 4.77
C ASP A 513 -15.91 14.97 5.51
N PHE A 514 -17.04 14.65 4.85
CA PHE A 514 -18.33 14.47 5.51
C PHE A 514 -18.29 13.39 6.57
N PHE A 515 -17.74 12.21 6.22
CA PHE A 515 -17.59 11.08 7.16
C PHE A 515 -16.71 11.45 8.34
N ARG A 516 -15.53 12.02 8.10
CA ARG A 516 -14.58 12.39 9.16
C ARG A 516 -15.13 13.47 10.10
N SER A 517 -15.88 14.43 9.56
CA SER A 517 -16.33 15.60 10.33
C SER A 517 -17.67 15.40 11.02
N ASN A 518 -18.55 14.56 10.50
CA ASN A 518 -19.94 14.50 10.94
C ASN A 518 -20.36 13.18 11.56
N LEU A 519 -19.63 12.08 11.29
CA LEU A 519 -20.06 10.74 11.67
C LEU A 519 -19.05 10.05 12.61
N PRO A 520 -19.53 9.35 13.62
CA PRO A 520 -18.71 8.36 14.36
C PRO A 520 -18.62 7.05 13.55
N PHE A 521 -18.22 7.13 12.27
CA PHE A 521 -18.38 6.10 11.25
C PHE A 521 -17.84 4.72 11.67
N ALA A 522 -16.75 4.67 12.43
CA ALA A 522 -16.19 3.41 12.92
C ALA A 522 -17.13 2.64 13.89
N ARG A 523 -18.18 3.31 14.40
CA ARG A 523 -19.20 2.73 15.29
C ARG A 523 -20.58 2.64 14.65
N MET A 524 -20.67 2.82 13.33
CA MET A 524 -21.91 2.78 12.57
C MET A 524 -21.95 1.53 11.69
N THR A 525 -23.14 1.02 11.38
CA THR A 525 -23.36 -0.15 10.52
C THR A 525 -24.36 0.18 9.43
N ALA A 526 -24.26 -0.49 8.29
CA ALA A 526 -25.27 -0.39 7.24
C ALA A 526 -26.64 -0.80 7.78
N ALA A 527 -27.67 -0.01 7.44
CA ALA A 527 -29.05 -0.17 7.94
C ALA A 527 -30.05 0.32 6.88
N ASN A 528 -29.88 -0.11 5.65
CA ASN A 528 -30.70 0.36 4.51
C ASN A 528 -32.18 0.02 4.70
N GLU A 529 -32.51 -1.05 5.40
CA GLU A 529 -33.86 -1.50 5.74
C GLU A 529 -34.66 -0.50 6.59
N LEU A 530 -33.98 0.45 7.22
CA LEU A 530 -34.65 1.53 7.98
C LEU A 530 -35.29 2.58 7.09
N VAL A 531 -34.89 2.67 5.81
CA VAL A 531 -35.32 3.72 4.87
C VAL A 531 -36.34 3.17 3.89
N SER A 532 -37.40 3.93 3.62
CA SER A 532 -38.49 3.49 2.74
C SER A 532 -38.13 3.48 1.26
N GLN A 533 -37.09 4.22 0.84
CA GLN A 533 -36.63 4.30 -0.54
C GLN A 533 -35.63 3.19 -0.83
N ALA A 534 -35.92 2.34 -1.79
CA ALA A 534 -35.17 1.11 -2.05
C ALA A 534 -33.73 1.32 -2.55
N ASP A 535 -33.46 2.42 -3.24
CA ASP A 535 -32.14 2.80 -3.79
C ASP A 535 -31.36 3.76 -2.89
N ALA A 536 -31.84 4.02 -1.67
CA ALA A 536 -31.15 4.81 -0.66
C ALA A 536 -30.19 3.94 0.16
N TYR A 537 -29.14 4.56 0.67
CA TYR A 537 -28.21 3.92 1.59
C TYR A 537 -28.27 4.56 2.96
N CYS A 538 -28.27 3.76 4.00
CA CYS A 538 -28.28 4.22 5.40
C CYS A 538 -27.12 3.61 6.18
N LEU A 539 -26.34 4.47 6.83
CA LEU A 539 -25.34 4.07 7.82
C LEU A 539 -25.79 4.59 9.19
N ALA A 540 -25.88 3.70 10.20
CA ALA A 540 -26.49 4.04 11.47
C ALA A 540 -25.65 3.61 12.67
N LYS A 541 -25.58 4.48 13.70
CA LYS A 541 -25.38 4.12 15.09
C LYS A 541 -26.75 4.11 15.75
N ALA A 542 -27.34 2.94 15.86
CA ALA A 542 -28.75 2.79 16.26
C ALA A 542 -29.10 3.60 17.51
N GLY A 543 -30.17 4.36 17.44
CA GLY A 543 -30.65 5.22 18.52
C GLY A 543 -29.91 6.53 18.70
N GLU A 544 -28.80 6.79 17.97
CA GLU A 544 -27.99 8.00 18.16
C GLU A 544 -27.78 8.83 16.88
N VAL A 545 -27.23 8.20 15.82
CA VAL A 545 -26.86 8.89 14.57
C VAL A 545 -27.23 8.06 13.36
N TYR A 546 -27.83 8.70 12.36
CA TYR A 546 -28.19 8.09 11.09
C TYR A 546 -27.73 9.04 9.97
N ALA A 547 -27.01 8.49 9.00
CA ALA A 547 -26.69 9.17 7.74
C ALA A 547 -27.40 8.43 6.62
N VAL A 548 -28.22 9.14 5.83
CA VAL A 548 -28.99 8.56 4.74
C VAL A 548 -28.64 9.26 3.45
N TYR A 549 -28.08 8.53 2.49
CA TYR A 549 -27.88 8.99 1.13
C TYR A 549 -29.14 8.71 0.29
N LEU A 550 -29.70 9.76 -0.26
CA LEU A 550 -30.87 9.72 -1.15
C LEU A 550 -30.41 10.07 -2.57
N PRO A 551 -30.48 9.15 -3.54
CA PRO A 551 -29.98 9.40 -4.90
C PRO A 551 -30.86 10.39 -5.69
N LYS A 552 -32.08 10.60 -5.24
CA LYS A 552 -33.03 11.57 -5.81
C LYS A 552 -33.72 12.33 -4.70
N ALA A 553 -34.02 13.56 -4.99
CA ALA A 553 -34.82 14.43 -4.14
C ALA A 553 -36.28 13.92 -4.07
N VAL A 554 -36.57 13.13 -3.06
CA VAL A 554 -37.90 12.59 -2.78
C VAL A 554 -38.22 12.71 -1.30
N THR A 555 -39.52 12.71 -0.96
CA THR A 555 -39.94 12.56 0.42
C THR A 555 -39.74 11.10 0.83
N ALA A 556 -38.70 10.81 1.59
CA ALA A 556 -38.43 9.48 2.11
C ALA A 556 -38.71 9.42 3.61
N GLU A 557 -39.07 8.23 4.09
CA GLU A 557 -39.29 7.94 5.51
C GLU A 557 -38.14 7.09 6.07
N ILE A 558 -37.89 7.27 7.36
CA ILE A 558 -36.96 6.45 8.13
C ILE A 558 -37.64 5.90 9.39
N THR A 559 -37.33 4.65 9.75
CA THR A 559 -37.78 4.07 11.00
C THR A 559 -36.82 4.45 12.13
N LEU A 560 -37.32 5.20 13.12
CA LEU A 560 -36.53 5.65 14.27
C LEU A 560 -37.10 5.13 15.59
N PRO A 561 -36.29 4.83 16.60
CA PRO A 561 -36.76 4.53 17.96
C PRO A 561 -37.40 5.78 18.59
N VAL A 562 -38.10 5.58 19.69
CA VAL A 562 -38.69 6.68 20.47
C VAL A 562 -37.60 7.69 20.88
N GLY A 563 -37.83 8.98 20.59
CA GLY A 563 -36.91 10.06 20.90
C GLY A 563 -37.10 11.27 20.01
N LYS A 564 -36.39 12.33 20.35
CA LYS A 564 -36.34 13.56 19.55
C LYS A 564 -35.00 13.62 18.81
N PHE A 565 -35.04 13.93 17.53
CA PHE A 565 -33.86 13.97 16.64
C PHE A 565 -33.79 15.29 15.90
N SER A 566 -32.56 15.79 15.72
CA SER A 566 -32.28 16.88 14.77
C SER A 566 -32.09 16.35 13.37
N VAL A 567 -32.45 17.15 12.36
CA VAL A 567 -32.27 16.82 10.94
C VAL A 567 -31.48 17.91 10.25
N LYS A 568 -30.46 17.50 9.53
CA LYS A 568 -29.66 18.36 8.66
C LYS A 568 -29.45 17.70 7.31
N TRP A 569 -29.21 18.50 6.30
CA TRP A 569 -29.00 18.08 4.94
C TRP A 569 -27.59 18.48 4.46
N PHE A 570 -26.99 17.64 3.65
CA PHE A 570 -25.67 17.87 3.07
C PHE A 570 -25.72 17.64 1.56
N ASN A 571 -25.07 18.51 0.79
CA ASN A 571 -24.97 18.37 -0.65
C ASN A 571 -23.73 17.54 -1.01
N PRO A 572 -23.89 16.28 -1.51
CA PRO A 572 -22.76 15.39 -1.79
C PRO A 572 -21.95 15.77 -3.03
N ARG A 573 -22.47 16.67 -3.87
CA ARG A 573 -21.83 17.11 -5.13
C ARG A 573 -20.87 18.27 -4.92
N THR A 574 -21.28 19.22 -4.07
CA THR A 574 -20.55 20.48 -3.86
C THR A 574 -19.99 20.66 -2.45
N GLY A 575 -20.38 19.78 -1.52
CA GLY A 575 -19.94 19.88 -0.13
C GLY A 575 -20.51 21.10 0.61
N GLY A 576 -19.72 21.67 1.49
CA GLY A 576 -20.07 22.86 2.26
C GLY A 576 -20.67 22.54 3.63
N LYS A 577 -21.39 23.49 4.21
CA LYS A 577 -22.00 23.34 5.54
C LYS A 577 -23.28 22.51 5.49
N LEU A 578 -23.59 21.88 6.62
CA LEU A 578 -24.90 21.26 6.84
C LEU A 578 -26.00 22.32 6.75
N GLN A 579 -27.07 21.99 6.05
CA GLN A 579 -28.19 22.90 5.74
C GLN A 579 -29.46 22.45 6.46
N ASP A 580 -30.39 23.38 6.68
CA ASP A 580 -31.72 23.07 7.17
C ASP A 580 -32.64 22.72 5.98
N GLY A 581 -33.36 21.61 6.09
CA GLY A 581 -34.50 21.31 5.25
C GLY A 581 -35.79 21.93 5.82
N ILE A 582 -36.95 21.49 5.29
CA ILE A 582 -38.25 21.95 5.84
C ILE A 582 -38.39 21.50 7.29
N LEU A 583 -37.99 20.28 7.63
CA LEU A 583 -38.03 19.78 8.99
C LEU A 583 -36.62 19.91 9.61
N LYS A 584 -36.57 20.52 10.81
CA LYS A 584 -35.33 20.65 11.60
C LYS A 584 -35.23 19.59 12.71
N THR A 585 -36.37 19.04 13.09
CA THR A 585 -36.49 18.03 14.14
C THR A 585 -37.54 16.98 13.77
N LEU A 586 -37.33 15.74 14.26
CA LEU A 586 -38.24 14.60 14.14
C LEU A 586 -38.54 14.05 15.53
N ASN A 587 -39.76 13.54 15.69
CA ASN A 587 -40.14 12.69 16.82
C ASN A 587 -40.17 11.26 16.33
N GLY A 588 -39.26 10.42 16.80
CA GLY A 588 -39.22 8.99 16.49
C GLY A 588 -40.32 8.22 17.24
N GLY A 589 -40.32 6.89 17.08
CA GLY A 589 -41.31 5.95 17.60
C GLY A 589 -41.98 5.13 16.49
N GLY A 590 -41.34 5.03 15.34
CA GLY A 590 -41.80 4.32 14.15
C GLY A 590 -41.29 4.97 12.86
N LYS A 591 -42.01 4.76 11.77
CA LYS A 591 -41.74 5.42 10.50
C LYS A 591 -42.08 6.91 10.56
N VAL A 592 -41.12 7.76 10.19
CA VAL A 592 -41.26 9.21 10.19
C VAL A 592 -40.67 9.79 8.91
N SER A 593 -41.31 10.83 8.36
CA SER A 593 -40.78 11.54 7.21
C SER A 593 -39.51 12.31 7.58
N MET A 594 -38.47 12.23 6.76
CA MET A 594 -37.26 13.04 6.91
C MET A 594 -37.42 14.49 6.42
N GLY A 595 -38.62 14.84 5.90
CA GLY A 595 -38.87 16.12 5.26
C GLY A 595 -38.32 16.20 3.84
N THR A 596 -38.15 17.38 3.33
CA THR A 596 -37.57 17.64 2.02
C THR A 596 -36.27 18.43 2.14
N GLN A 597 -35.43 18.25 1.16
CA GLN A 597 -34.13 18.92 1.03
C GLN A 597 -34.28 20.43 0.93
N PRO A 598 -33.18 21.21 1.20
CA PRO A 598 -33.18 22.67 1.15
C PRO A 598 -33.53 23.24 -0.22
N VAL A 599 -33.13 22.53 -1.30
CA VAL A 599 -33.36 22.93 -2.69
C VAL A 599 -33.97 21.75 -3.44
N SER A 600 -35.09 21.99 -4.09
CA SER A 600 -35.80 21.01 -4.92
C SER A 600 -35.15 20.97 -6.31
N ASP A 601 -33.97 20.32 -6.42
CA ASP A 601 -33.18 20.24 -7.66
C ASP A 601 -33.28 18.87 -8.35
N GLY A 602 -34.06 17.93 -7.79
CA GLY A 602 -34.21 16.57 -8.32
C GLY A 602 -32.95 15.71 -8.18
N LYS A 603 -31.92 16.19 -7.49
CA LYS A 603 -30.62 15.56 -7.34
C LYS A 603 -30.46 14.85 -6.00
N ASP A 604 -29.33 14.20 -5.85
CA ASP A 604 -28.94 13.47 -4.64
C ASP A 604 -28.64 14.39 -3.44
N TRP A 605 -28.97 13.91 -2.25
CA TRP A 605 -28.71 14.56 -0.97
C TRP A 605 -28.39 13.56 0.14
N VAL A 606 -27.66 14.01 1.15
CA VAL A 606 -27.43 13.25 2.37
C VAL A 606 -28.20 13.87 3.52
N VAL A 607 -28.97 13.05 4.23
CA VAL A 607 -29.69 13.44 5.45
C VAL A 607 -28.89 12.96 6.66
N LEU A 608 -28.59 13.87 7.57
CA LEU A 608 -27.95 13.57 8.84
C LEU A 608 -28.94 13.77 9.97
N ILE A 609 -29.24 12.67 10.68
CA ILE A 609 -30.19 12.64 11.78
C ILE A 609 -29.44 12.30 13.07
N LYS A 610 -29.55 13.15 14.10
CA LYS A 610 -28.87 12.96 15.38
C LYS A 610 -29.84 13.10 16.53
N LYS A 611 -29.76 12.18 17.50
CA LYS A 611 -30.55 12.27 18.75
C LYS A 611 -30.18 13.55 19.50
N GLN A 612 -31.22 14.23 20.01
CA GLN A 612 -31.10 15.45 20.83
C GLN A 612 -30.94 15.09 22.31
#